data_40672079963e3c1efe9779dab73aa582
#
_entry.id   40672079963e3c1efe9779dab73aa582
#
_cell.length_a   1.000
_cell.length_b   1.000
_cell.length_c   1.000
_cell.angle_alpha   90.00
_cell.angle_beta   90.00
_cell.angle_gamma   90.00
#
_symmetry.space_group_name_H-M   'P 1'
#
loop_
_entity.id
_entity.type
_entity.pdbx_description
1 polymer ?
#
loop_
_entity_poly.entity_id
_entity_poly.type
_entity_poly.pdbx_seq_one_letter_code
_entity_poly.pdbx_strand_id
1 'polypeptide(L)'
;MEGNKMLNYIKDVLENMPTDWLNLTTHRLDIYNEKLAKTEFLEQFELLSKNNSPDTLDLRNLPTAYDYIRLGHPLSCVLEWSIAHLHDVNSKNIISFSSQSIPILAILRKNLLAHKNTQIIYTDNFLDFFDYETIKNTYGYNFELKKV
;
A
#
# COMPACT_ATOMS: atom_id res chain seq x y z
N MET A 1 -17.36 10.18 -1.30
CA MET A 1 -17.57 10.38 0.16
C MET A 1 -16.95 11.72 0.53
N GLU A 2 -17.63 12.57 1.29
CA GLU A 2 -17.01 13.83 1.74
C GLU A 2 -15.81 13.50 2.66
N GLY A 3 -14.68 14.20 2.49
CA GLY A 3 -13.42 13.90 3.16
C GLY A 3 -13.54 13.77 4.69
N ASN A 4 -14.32 14.65 5.34
CA ASN A 4 -14.54 14.58 6.78
C ASN A 4 -15.29 13.31 7.22
N LYS A 5 -16.26 12.84 6.42
CA LYS A 5 -17.01 11.61 6.72
C LYS A 5 -16.11 10.38 6.62
N MET A 6 -15.26 10.33 5.61
CA MET A 6 -14.27 9.28 5.42
C MET A 6 -13.26 9.25 6.58
N LEU A 7 -12.71 10.40 6.97
CA LEU A 7 -11.75 10.48 8.09
C LEU A 7 -12.37 10.06 9.42
N ASN A 8 -13.62 10.41 9.70
CA ASN A 8 -14.33 9.95 10.88
C ASN A 8 -14.50 8.43 10.85
N TYR A 9 -14.93 7.87 9.72
CA TYR A 9 -15.04 6.41 9.56
C TYR A 9 -13.70 5.70 9.82
N ILE A 10 -12.59 6.21 9.28
CA ILE A 10 -11.25 5.63 9.53
C ILE A 10 -10.86 5.71 11.01
N LYS A 11 -11.19 6.81 11.68
CA LYS A 11 -10.97 6.92 13.13
C LYS A 11 -11.73 5.83 13.90
N ASP A 12 -13.01 5.65 13.60
CA ASP A 12 -13.83 4.61 14.21
C ASP A 12 -13.28 3.20 13.91
N VAL A 13 -12.81 2.96 12.68
CA VAL A 13 -12.12 1.70 12.31
C VAL A 13 -10.88 1.46 13.15
N LEU A 14 -10.04 2.46 13.34
CA LEU A 14 -8.82 2.33 14.16
C LEU A 14 -9.11 2.11 15.65
N GLU A 15 -10.19 2.69 16.16
CA GLU A 15 -10.64 2.48 17.53
C GLU A 15 -11.25 1.08 17.76
N ASN A 16 -11.87 0.49 16.74
CA ASN A 16 -12.57 -0.80 16.80
C ASN A 16 -11.82 -1.95 16.12
N MET A 17 -10.64 -1.72 15.54
CA MET A 17 -9.91 -2.75 14.82
C MET A 17 -9.60 -3.97 15.70
N PRO A 18 -9.64 -5.18 15.14
CA PRO A 18 -9.22 -6.39 15.84
C PRO A 18 -7.76 -6.29 16.32
N THR A 19 -7.48 -6.75 17.55
CA THR A 19 -6.12 -6.69 18.13
C THR A 19 -5.09 -7.48 17.34
N ASP A 20 -5.50 -8.51 16.62
CA ASP A 20 -4.65 -9.31 15.72
C ASP A 20 -4.16 -8.50 14.50
N TRP A 21 -4.82 -7.39 14.14
CA TRP A 21 -4.28 -6.46 13.12
C TRP A 21 -3.00 -5.74 13.57
N LEU A 22 -2.68 -5.77 14.84
CA LEU A 22 -1.42 -5.24 15.37
C LEU A 22 -0.28 -6.26 15.31
N ASN A 23 -0.56 -7.52 15.01
CA ASN A 23 0.44 -8.55 14.86
C ASN A 23 1.20 -8.39 13.54
N LEU A 24 2.53 -8.45 13.62
CA LEU A 24 3.40 -8.37 12.44
C LEU A 24 3.42 -9.66 11.63
N THR A 25 2.99 -10.77 12.22
CA THR A 25 2.91 -12.07 11.56
C THR A 25 1.63 -12.78 11.96
N THR A 26 0.83 -13.15 10.98
CA THR A 26 -0.28 -14.10 11.16
C THR A 26 0.01 -15.31 10.33
N HIS A 27 -0.08 -16.49 10.94
CA HIS A 27 0.02 -17.77 10.22
C HIS A 27 -1.39 -18.28 9.98
N ARG A 28 -1.76 -18.41 8.70
CA ARG A 28 -2.97 -19.13 8.30
C ARG A 28 -2.57 -20.44 7.66
N LEU A 29 -3.38 -21.45 7.93
CA LEU A 29 -3.22 -22.78 7.34
C LEU A 29 -4.14 -23.02 6.13
N ASP A 30 -4.95 -22.01 5.78
CA ASP A 30 -5.88 -22.09 4.68
C ASP A 30 -5.16 -21.93 3.33
N ILE A 31 -5.67 -22.63 2.32
CA ILE A 31 -5.23 -22.42 0.95
C ILE A 31 -5.69 -21.04 0.49
N TYR A 32 -4.75 -20.28 0.03
CA TYR A 32 -4.91 -18.87 -0.22
C TYR A 32 -4.67 -18.53 -1.71
N ASN A 33 -5.53 -17.69 -2.27
CA ASN A 33 -5.38 -17.21 -3.63
C ASN A 33 -4.75 -15.81 -3.65
N GLU A 34 -3.45 -15.75 -3.88
CA GLU A 34 -2.66 -14.51 -3.91
C GLU A 34 -3.25 -13.42 -4.82
N LYS A 35 -3.94 -13.81 -5.90
CA LYS A 35 -4.52 -12.86 -6.85
C LYS A 35 -5.73 -12.12 -6.29
N LEU A 36 -6.41 -12.70 -5.32
CA LEU A 36 -7.65 -12.16 -4.77
C LEU A 36 -7.49 -11.46 -3.43
N ALA A 37 -6.42 -11.73 -2.69
CA ALA A 37 -6.27 -11.33 -1.31
C ALA A 37 -6.54 -9.84 -1.04
N LYS A 38 -5.72 -8.96 -1.55
CA LYS A 38 -5.92 -7.52 -1.38
C LYS A 38 -7.26 -7.06 -1.97
N THR A 39 -7.67 -7.65 -3.07
CA THR A 39 -8.89 -7.29 -3.80
C THR A 39 -10.12 -7.58 -2.96
N GLU A 40 -10.25 -8.78 -2.41
CA GLU A 40 -11.39 -9.17 -1.59
C GLU A 40 -11.48 -8.33 -0.32
N PHE A 41 -10.36 -8.10 0.36
CA PHE A 41 -10.32 -7.24 1.53
C PHE A 41 -10.84 -5.83 1.20
N LEU A 42 -10.31 -5.21 0.14
CA LEU A 42 -10.69 -3.85 -0.24
C LEU A 42 -12.16 -3.73 -0.66
N GLU A 43 -12.70 -4.72 -1.36
CA GLU A 43 -14.10 -4.75 -1.78
C GLU A 43 -15.05 -4.86 -0.58
N GLN A 44 -14.74 -5.73 0.38
CA GLN A 44 -15.54 -5.88 1.58
C GLN A 44 -15.38 -4.69 2.54
N PHE A 45 -14.18 -4.14 2.68
CA PHE A 45 -13.96 -2.92 3.46
C PHE A 45 -14.73 -1.72 2.89
N GLU A 46 -14.77 -1.59 1.57
CA GLU A 46 -15.58 -0.58 0.89
C GLU A 46 -17.09 -0.73 1.21
N LEU A 47 -17.59 -1.95 1.28
CA LEU A 47 -18.99 -2.21 1.67
C LEU A 47 -19.24 -1.81 3.13
N LEU A 48 -18.35 -2.16 4.05
CA LEU A 48 -18.44 -1.72 5.45
C LEU A 48 -18.46 -0.19 5.56
N SER A 49 -17.59 0.48 4.83
CA SER A 49 -17.54 1.95 4.79
C SER A 49 -18.85 2.56 4.28
N LYS A 50 -19.44 2.01 3.23
CA LYS A 50 -20.74 2.48 2.69
C LYS A 50 -21.88 2.31 3.68
N ASN A 51 -21.85 1.21 4.43
CA ASN A 51 -22.83 0.89 5.47
C ASN A 51 -22.56 1.62 6.79
N ASN A 52 -21.42 2.34 6.89
CA ASN A 52 -20.94 2.96 8.12
C ASN A 52 -20.88 1.97 9.29
N SER A 53 -20.31 0.78 9.04
CA SER A 53 -20.20 -0.34 9.99
C SER A 53 -18.73 -0.54 10.42
N PRO A 54 -18.24 0.21 11.45
CA PRO A 54 -16.86 0.09 11.92
C PRO A 54 -16.71 -0.88 13.09
N ASP A 55 -17.69 -1.78 13.33
CA ASP A 55 -17.71 -2.66 14.49
C ASP A 55 -16.60 -3.70 14.45
N THR A 56 -16.02 -4.00 15.62
CA THR A 56 -14.93 -4.99 15.76
C THR A 56 -15.27 -6.35 15.13
N LEU A 57 -16.51 -6.79 15.25
CA LEU A 57 -16.95 -8.07 14.67
C LEU A 57 -16.93 -8.04 13.13
N ASP A 58 -17.44 -6.98 12.53
CA ASP A 58 -17.46 -6.79 11.08
C ASP A 58 -16.04 -6.69 10.52
N LEU A 59 -15.17 -5.93 11.19
CA LEU A 59 -13.76 -5.82 10.83
C LEU A 59 -13.01 -7.15 10.95
N ARG A 60 -13.32 -7.96 11.97
CA ARG A 60 -12.73 -9.29 12.16
C ARG A 60 -13.16 -10.30 11.09
N ASN A 61 -14.37 -10.15 10.56
CA ASN A 61 -14.92 -11.02 9.52
C ASN A 61 -14.41 -10.68 8.11
N LEU A 62 -13.68 -9.57 7.95
CA LEU A 62 -13.05 -9.27 6.68
C LEU A 62 -12.09 -10.39 6.26
N PRO A 63 -12.03 -10.74 4.97
CA PRO A 63 -11.03 -11.68 4.49
C PRO A 63 -9.65 -11.13 4.83
N THR A 64 -8.78 -11.97 5.35
CA THR A 64 -7.40 -11.53 5.62
C THR A 64 -6.75 -11.15 4.31
N ALA A 65 -6.14 -9.99 4.32
CA ALA A 65 -5.44 -9.50 3.15
C ALA A 65 -4.32 -10.46 2.74
N TYR A 66 -3.61 -11.05 3.72
CA TYR A 66 -2.49 -11.96 3.43
C TYR A 66 -2.09 -12.83 4.63
N ASP A 67 -1.62 -14.04 4.33
CA ASP A 67 -0.98 -14.92 5.32
C ASP A 67 0.46 -14.53 5.61
N TYR A 68 1.02 -13.67 4.78
CA TYR A 68 2.41 -13.28 4.86
C TYR A 68 2.57 -11.78 4.70
N ILE A 69 3.15 -11.14 5.70
CA ILE A 69 3.24 -9.68 5.83
C ILE A 69 3.86 -8.97 4.62
N ARG A 70 4.76 -9.62 3.88
CA ARG A 70 5.35 -9.04 2.67
C ARG A 70 4.35 -8.83 1.53
N LEU A 71 3.24 -9.53 1.55
CA LEU A 71 2.22 -9.44 0.52
C LEU A 71 1.17 -8.37 0.85
N GLY A 72 1.06 -8.00 2.11
CA GLY A 72 0.19 -6.93 2.58
C GLY A 72 -0.27 -7.16 4.01
N HIS A 73 -0.76 -6.11 4.61
CA HIS A 73 -1.25 -6.08 5.98
C HIS A 73 -2.60 -5.36 6.00
N PRO A 74 -3.58 -5.75 6.84
CA PRO A 74 -4.87 -5.07 6.90
C PRO A 74 -4.75 -3.54 7.05
N LEU A 75 -3.89 -3.07 7.96
CA LEU A 75 -3.66 -1.63 8.16
C LEU A 75 -3.04 -0.95 6.93
N SER A 76 -2.17 -1.63 6.18
CA SER A 76 -1.67 -1.09 4.91
C SER A 76 -2.79 -0.97 3.88
N CYS A 77 -3.68 -1.96 3.80
CA CYS A 77 -4.85 -1.90 2.91
C CYS A 77 -5.82 -0.77 3.29
N VAL A 78 -6.06 -0.55 4.59
CA VAL A 78 -6.89 0.57 5.09
C VAL A 78 -6.23 1.91 4.75
N LEU A 79 -4.91 2.05 4.93
CA LEU A 79 -4.17 3.25 4.55
C LEU A 79 -4.25 3.52 3.04
N GLU A 80 -4.02 2.51 2.23
CA GLU A 80 -4.07 2.60 0.76
C GLU A 80 -5.48 2.94 0.26
N TRP A 81 -6.51 2.36 0.88
CA TRP A 81 -7.90 2.72 0.64
C TRP A 81 -8.17 4.20 0.97
N SER A 82 -7.70 4.67 2.12
CA SER A 82 -7.88 6.05 2.56
C SER A 82 -7.22 7.05 1.61
N ILE A 83 -5.97 6.78 1.21
CA ILE A 83 -5.22 7.61 0.24
C ILE A 83 -5.95 7.63 -1.11
N ALA A 84 -6.43 6.48 -1.57
CA ALA A 84 -7.18 6.38 -2.82
C ALA A 84 -8.43 7.27 -2.82
N HIS A 85 -9.19 7.26 -1.73
CA HIS A 85 -10.39 8.08 -1.58
C HIS A 85 -10.09 9.59 -1.49
N LEU A 86 -8.97 9.96 -0.84
CA LEU A 86 -8.54 11.36 -0.77
C LEU A 86 -8.16 11.92 -2.14
N HIS A 87 -7.64 11.07 -3.03
CA HIS A 87 -7.13 11.47 -4.35
C HIS A 87 -8.05 11.05 -5.51
N ASP A 88 -9.24 10.54 -5.23
CA ASP A 88 -10.21 10.06 -6.22
C ASP A 88 -9.60 9.07 -7.23
N VAL A 89 -8.84 8.11 -6.72
CA VAL A 89 -8.24 7.04 -7.52
C VAL A 89 -8.69 5.66 -7.01
N ASN A 90 -8.53 4.63 -7.84
CA ASN A 90 -8.88 3.28 -7.44
C ASN A 90 -7.87 2.74 -6.41
N SER A 91 -8.36 2.22 -5.26
CA SER A 91 -7.54 1.69 -4.18
C SER A 91 -6.61 0.53 -4.61
N LYS A 92 -6.96 -0.21 -5.66
CA LYS A 92 -6.11 -1.24 -6.25
C LYS A 92 -4.84 -0.68 -6.91
N ASN A 93 -4.82 0.63 -7.20
CA ASN A 93 -3.67 1.32 -7.81
C ASN A 93 -2.74 1.99 -6.80
N ILE A 94 -3.05 1.90 -5.50
CA ILE A 94 -2.22 2.45 -4.43
C ILE A 94 -1.42 1.32 -3.78
N ILE A 95 -0.14 1.56 -3.59
CA ILE A 95 0.77 0.68 -2.84
C ILE A 95 1.57 1.54 -1.88
N SER A 96 1.46 1.24 -0.58
CA SER A 96 2.24 1.89 0.46
C SER A 96 3.59 1.19 0.69
N PHE A 97 4.59 1.96 1.04
CA PHE A 97 5.93 1.45 1.36
C PHE A 97 6.43 2.09 2.66
N SER A 98 7.23 1.36 3.40
CA SER A 98 7.85 1.84 4.65
C SER A 98 9.07 2.73 4.44
N SER A 99 9.48 2.98 3.20
CA SER A 99 10.68 3.74 2.84
C SER A 99 10.43 4.60 1.60
N GLN A 100 11.04 5.76 1.55
CA GLN A 100 10.99 6.67 0.40
C GLN A 100 11.74 6.11 -0.83
N SER A 101 12.77 5.30 -0.62
CA SER A 101 13.58 4.73 -1.70
C SER A 101 12.96 3.50 -2.36
N ILE A 102 12.25 2.66 -1.59
CA ILE A 102 11.70 1.39 -2.08
C ILE A 102 10.74 1.55 -3.27
N PRO A 103 9.80 2.51 -3.31
CA PRO A 103 8.93 2.69 -4.47
C PRO A 103 9.72 3.04 -5.74
N ILE A 104 10.80 3.82 -5.62
CA ILE A 104 11.67 4.16 -6.74
C ILE A 104 12.37 2.90 -7.24
N LEU A 105 12.95 2.10 -6.34
CA LEU A 105 13.60 0.83 -6.68
C LEU A 105 12.63 -0.14 -7.35
N ALA A 106 11.38 -0.21 -6.89
CA ALA A 106 10.35 -1.05 -7.50
C ALA A 106 10.06 -0.63 -8.95
N ILE A 107 9.96 0.68 -9.22
CA ILE A 107 9.78 1.22 -10.57
C ILE A 107 10.99 0.93 -11.45
N LEU A 108 12.21 1.20 -10.95
CA LEU A 108 13.45 0.93 -11.66
C LEU A 108 13.57 -0.55 -12.02
N ARG A 109 13.26 -1.45 -11.08
CA ARG A 109 13.26 -2.90 -11.30
C ARG A 109 12.25 -3.31 -12.38
N LYS A 110 11.02 -2.81 -12.29
CA LYS A 110 9.99 -3.07 -13.29
C LYS A 110 10.42 -2.61 -14.68
N ASN A 111 10.99 -1.40 -14.78
CA ASN A 111 11.42 -0.84 -16.05
C ASN A 111 12.62 -1.59 -16.63
N LEU A 112 13.57 -1.99 -15.78
CA LEU A 112 14.69 -2.84 -16.20
C LEU A 112 14.20 -4.16 -16.82
N LEU A 113 13.28 -4.85 -16.15
CA LEU A 113 12.70 -6.11 -16.64
C LEU A 113 11.88 -5.93 -17.92
N ALA A 114 11.32 -4.75 -18.13
CA ALA A 114 10.57 -4.40 -19.34
C ALA A 114 11.46 -3.75 -20.43
N HIS A 115 12.79 -3.72 -20.25
CA HIS A 115 13.75 -3.07 -21.15
C HIS A 115 13.42 -1.59 -21.45
N LYS A 116 12.93 -0.86 -20.44
CA LYS A 116 12.57 0.56 -20.54
C LYS A 116 13.64 1.43 -19.90
N ASN A 117 13.97 2.55 -20.54
CA ASN A 117 14.74 3.61 -19.94
C ASN A 117 13.88 4.39 -18.94
N THR A 118 14.50 4.85 -17.85
CA THR A 118 13.81 5.61 -16.80
C THR A 118 14.46 6.99 -16.67
N GLN A 119 13.65 8.04 -16.67
CA GLN A 119 14.07 9.37 -16.26
C GLN A 119 13.37 9.72 -14.96
N ILE A 120 14.13 10.10 -13.94
CA ILE A 120 13.63 10.57 -12.65
C ILE A 120 13.73 12.09 -12.65
N ILE A 121 12.58 12.75 -12.60
CA ILE A 121 12.48 14.21 -12.48
C ILE A 121 12.30 14.54 -11.00
N TYR A 122 13.12 15.42 -10.44
CA TYR A 122 13.13 15.68 -9.01
C TYR A 122 13.31 17.16 -8.66
N THR A 123 12.92 17.52 -7.45
CA THR A 123 13.15 18.81 -6.79
C THR A 123 14.22 18.71 -5.71
N ASP A 124 14.53 19.79 -4.99
CA ASP A 124 15.73 19.97 -4.18
C ASP A 124 16.12 18.86 -3.19
N ASN A 125 15.17 18.25 -2.50
CA ASN A 125 15.47 17.33 -1.39
C ASN A 125 15.53 15.84 -1.78
N PHE A 126 15.45 15.52 -3.05
CA PHE A 126 15.39 14.13 -3.51
C PHE A 126 16.68 13.35 -3.21
N LEU A 127 17.84 13.98 -3.41
CA LEU A 127 19.14 13.32 -3.26
C LEU A 127 19.51 13.07 -1.79
N ASP A 128 18.81 13.66 -0.84
CA ASP A 128 19.07 13.47 0.60
C ASP A 128 18.76 12.03 1.04
N PHE A 129 17.84 11.34 0.36
CA PHE A 129 17.44 9.97 0.69
C PHE A 129 17.69 8.97 -0.45
N PHE A 130 18.18 9.41 -1.61
CA PHE A 130 18.34 8.57 -2.79
C PHE A 130 19.79 8.58 -3.29
N ASP A 131 20.60 7.65 -2.78
CA ASP A 131 21.98 7.44 -3.23
C ASP A 131 21.99 6.77 -4.61
N TYR A 132 21.90 7.58 -5.64
CA TYR A 132 21.79 7.12 -7.03
C TYR A 132 23.07 6.44 -7.53
N GLU A 133 24.25 6.79 -7.04
CA GLU A 133 25.52 6.18 -7.43
C GLU A 133 25.59 4.74 -6.93
N THR A 134 25.33 4.52 -5.64
CA THR A 134 25.25 3.17 -5.07
C THR A 134 24.19 2.34 -5.77
N ILE A 135 23.02 2.91 -6.06
CA ILE A 135 21.94 2.20 -6.72
C ILE A 135 22.32 1.78 -8.15
N LYS A 136 22.95 2.64 -8.94
CA LYS A 136 23.45 2.29 -10.27
C LYS A 136 24.52 1.20 -10.21
N ASN A 137 25.51 1.36 -9.32
CA ASN A 137 26.64 0.46 -9.23
C ASN A 137 26.27 -0.91 -8.66
N THR A 138 25.35 -0.95 -7.67
CA THR A 138 24.98 -2.20 -6.97
C THR A 138 23.95 -3.01 -7.76
N TYR A 139 22.95 -2.35 -8.35
CA TYR A 139 21.81 -3.03 -8.98
C TYR A 139 21.85 -3.00 -10.52
N GLY A 140 22.78 -2.25 -11.11
CA GLY A 140 22.89 -2.13 -12.57
C GLY A 140 21.69 -1.44 -13.23
N TYR A 141 20.94 -0.62 -12.49
CA TYR A 141 19.81 0.10 -13.06
C TYR A 141 20.29 1.24 -13.96
N ASN A 142 19.67 1.34 -15.14
CA ASN A 142 19.93 2.45 -16.06
C ASN A 142 18.81 3.49 -15.93
N PHE A 143 19.16 4.67 -15.45
CA PHE A 143 18.25 5.80 -15.34
C PHE A 143 18.98 7.14 -15.40
N GLU A 144 18.27 8.18 -15.79
CA GLU A 144 18.73 9.55 -15.83
C GLU A 144 18.06 10.36 -14.73
N LEU A 145 18.81 11.32 -14.16
CA LEU A 145 18.31 12.28 -13.18
C LEU A 145 18.15 13.65 -13.85
N LYS A 146 16.99 14.27 -13.66
CA LYS A 146 16.71 15.63 -14.14
C LYS A 146 16.13 16.47 -13.01
N LYS A 147 16.87 17.48 -12.59
CA LYS A 147 16.39 18.47 -11.64
C LYS A 147 15.46 19.47 -12.33
N VAL A 148 14.36 19.89 -11.69
CA VAL A 148 13.40 20.91 -12.13
C VAL A 148 13.33 22.05 -11.14
#